data_788692a25733cd1e70c92aa1dee6f4ee
#
_entry.id   788692a25733cd1e70c92aa1dee6f4ee
#
_cell.length_a   1.000
_cell.length_b   1.000
_cell.length_c   1.000
_cell.angle_alpha   90.00
_cell.angle_beta   90.00
_cell.angle_gamma   90.00
#
_symmetry.space_group_name_H-M   'P 1'
#
loop_
_entity.id
_entity.type
_entity.pdbx_description
1 polymer ?
#
loop_
_entity_poly.entity_id
_entity_poly.type
_entity_poly.pdbx_seq_one_letter_code
_entity_poly.pdbx_strand_id
1 'polypeptide(L)'
;MNKKLLLISPLIASLTACAMFPFEKEVQDGHFRVENFSYDHMNDTKEYVYLMCHNKKPTGWIAARQYPAGEHDLWVKATYQNVGVLHSYREAYVNFKMDFPEGGNYQLAHEINNENISVWLQDVETKEKASEVITKPLAHHNVGDNGKLIQQCKQGTV
;
A
#
# COMPACT_ATOMS: atom_id res chain seq x y z
N MET A 1 -20.46 59.65 -41.03
CA MET A 1 -19.23 59.17 -40.36
C MET A 1 -19.67 58.12 -39.31
N ASN A 2 -19.65 56.84 -39.68
CA ASN A 2 -20.11 55.73 -38.81
C ASN A 2 -18.86 55.03 -38.29
N LYS A 3 -18.57 55.18 -37.00
CA LYS A 3 -17.52 54.40 -36.31
C LYS A 3 -18.11 53.06 -35.85
N LYS A 4 -17.68 51.99 -36.53
CA LYS A 4 -17.97 50.61 -36.08
C LYS A 4 -17.02 50.24 -34.94
N LEU A 5 -17.57 50.07 -33.76
CA LEU A 5 -16.87 49.56 -32.57
C LEU A 5 -16.76 48.03 -32.65
N LEU A 6 -15.55 47.56 -32.88
CA LEU A 6 -15.21 46.10 -32.87
C LEU A 6 -15.06 45.69 -31.39
N LEU A 7 -16.01 44.89 -30.89
CA LEU A 7 -15.93 44.21 -29.62
C LEU A 7 -15.06 42.97 -29.79
N ILE A 8 -13.83 43.04 -29.27
CA ILE A 8 -12.93 41.89 -29.16
C ILE A 8 -13.29 41.16 -27.83
N SER A 9 -13.94 40.03 -27.94
CA SER A 9 -14.21 39.14 -26.82
C SER A 9 -12.96 38.32 -26.48
N PRO A 10 -12.40 38.36 -25.25
CA PRO A 10 -11.28 37.49 -24.90
C PRO A 10 -11.82 36.11 -24.62
N LEU A 11 -11.43 35.15 -25.44
CA LEU A 11 -11.64 33.72 -25.24
C LEU A 11 -10.75 33.27 -24.10
N ILE A 12 -11.30 33.17 -22.89
CA ILE A 12 -10.59 32.60 -21.72
C ILE A 12 -10.53 31.08 -21.91
N ALA A 13 -9.41 30.59 -22.40
CA ALA A 13 -9.09 29.16 -22.42
C ALA A 13 -8.83 28.70 -20.97
N SER A 14 -9.82 28.07 -20.37
CA SER A 14 -9.68 27.35 -19.09
C SER A 14 -8.78 26.13 -19.30
N LEU A 15 -7.49 26.29 -18.98
CA LEU A 15 -6.57 25.19 -18.80
C LEU A 15 -7.02 24.42 -17.55
N THR A 16 -7.80 23.36 -17.75
CA THR A 16 -7.99 22.33 -16.72
C THR A 16 -6.66 21.58 -16.56
N ALA A 17 -5.79 22.12 -15.71
CA ALA A 17 -4.65 21.38 -15.22
C ALA A 17 -5.23 20.15 -14.46
N CYS A 18 -5.02 18.94 -15.02
CA CYS A 18 -5.10 17.73 -14.22
C CYS A 18 -4.00 17.85 -13.16
N ALA A 19 -4.36 18.39 -12.00
CA ALA A 19 -3.51 18.32 -10.83
C ALA A 19 -3.40 16.82 -10.50
N MET A 20 -2.27 16.20 -10.87
CA MET A 20 -1.80 15.00 -10.20
C MET A 20 -1.63 15.42 -8.74
N PHE A 21 -2.61 15.07 -7.90
CA PHE A 21 -2.47 15.27 -6.47
C PHE A 21 -1.24 14.50 -6.03
N PRO A 22 -0.17 15.15 -5.53
CA PRO A 22 0.91 14.43 -4.89
C PRO A 22 0.28 13.64 -3.76
N PHE A 23 0.61 12.34 -3.64
CA PHE A 23 0.18 11.53 -2.51
C PHE A 23 0.56 12.31 -1.24
N GLU A 24 -0.44 12.61 -0.43
CA GLU A 24 -0.26 13.36 0.80
C GLU A 24 0.75 12.63 1.67
N LYS A 25 1.97 13.17 1.78
CA LYS A 25 3.05 12.59 2.59
C LYS A 25 2.84 12.92 4.07
N GLU A 26 2.09 13.97 4.35
CA GLU A 26 1.78 14.42 5.70
C GLU A 26 0.66 13.56 6.30
N VAL A 27 0.80 13.24 7.56
CA VAL A 27 -0.23 12.53 8.32
C VAL A 27 -1.28 13.54 8.77
N GLN A 28 -2.55 13.25 8.51
CA GLN A 28 -3.67 14.09 8.95
C GLN A 28 -3.81 14.05 10.48
N ASP A 29 -4.30 15.15 11.08
CA ASP A 29 -4.59 15.19 12.52
C ASP A 29 -5.50 14.03 12.95
N GLY A 30 -5.21 13.42 14.08
CA GLY A 30 -5.94 12.28 14.61
C GLY A 30 -5.77 10.96 13.83
N HIS A 31 -4.84 10.90 12.86
CA HIS A 31 -4.63 9.73 12.01
C HIS A 31 -3.20 9.19 12.14
N PHE A 32 -3.03 7.98 11.66
CA PHE A 32 -1.74 7.40 11.30
C PHE A 32 -1.74 7.02 9.82
N ARG A 33 -0.55 6.85 9.25
CA ARG A 33 -0.36 6.51 7.84
C ARG A 33 0.43 5.21 7.70
N VAL A 34 0.00 4.34 6.79
CA VAL A 34 0.73 3.12 6.40
C VAL A 34 0.99 3.15 4.91
N GLU A 35 2.26 3.01 4.54
CA GLU A 35 2.73 2.92 3.17
C GLU A 35 3.08 1.48 2.81
N ASN A 36 2.61 1.03 1.65
CA ASN A 36 2.96 -0.26 1.09
C ASN A 36 4.39 -0.23 0.53
N PHE A 37 5.05 -1.38 0.55
CA PHE A 37 6.33 -1.57 -0.11
C PHE A 37 6.12 -2.15 -1.51
N SER A 38 6.88 -1.62 -2.49
CA SER A 38 6.94 -2.20 -3.83
C SER A 38 8.35 -2.07 -4.40
N TYR A 39 8.86 -3.18 -4.89
CA TYR A 39 10.09 -3.24 -5.66
C TYR A 39 9.80 -4.03 -6.94
N ASP A 40 9.93 -3.38 -8.08
CA ASP A 40 9.72 -3.98 -9.41
C ASP A 40 10.94 -3.70 -10.27
N HIS A 41 11.85 -4.66 -10.32
CA HIS A 41 13.00 -4.62 -11.20
C HIS A 41 12.69 -5.49 -12.42
N MET A 42 12.38 -4.85 -13.55
CA MET A 42 11.79 -5.46 -14.74
C MET A 42 12.51 -6.72 -15.26
N ASN A 43 13.78 -6.94 -14.91
CA ASN A 43 14.60 -8.03 -15.41
C ASN A 43 15.09 -9.00 -14.32
N ASP A 44 14.66 -8.83 -13.07
CA ASP A 44 15.18 -9.61 -11.94
C ASP A 44 14.05 -10.09 -11.01
N THR A 45 13.65 -9.29 -10.04
CA THR A 45 12.64 -9.68 -9.04
C THR A 45 11.51 -8.66 -8.93
N LYS A 46 10.35 -9.14 -8.49
CA LYS A 46 9.22 -8.33 -8.07
C LYS A 46 8.86 -8.68 -6.65
N GLU A 47 8.86 -7.68 -5.78
CA GLU A 47 8.57 -7.81 -4.37
C GLU A 47 7.53 -6.78 -3.98
N TYR A 48 6.43 -7.25 -3.40
CA TYR A 48 5.39 -6.38 -2.90
C TYR A 48 5.01 -6.80 -1.49
N VAL A 49 4.92 -5.82 -0.59
CA VAL A 49 4.37 -6.01 0.75
C VAL A 49 3.29 -4.96 0.94
N TYR A 50 2.05 -5.39 1.03
CA TYR A 50 0.92 -4.47 0.99
C TYR A 50 -0.23 -4.88 1.91
N LEU A 51 -0.92 -3.87 2.38
CA LEU A 51 -2.13 -4.04 3.18
C LEU A 51 -3.24 -4.62 2.30
N MET A 52 -3.70 -5.82 2.62
CA MET A 52 -4.77 -6.49 1.90
C MET A 52 -6.11 -6.45 2.63
N CYS A 53 -6.10 -6.27 3.94
CA CYS A 53 -7.29 -6.25 4.78
C CYS A 53 -7.06 -5.38 6.02
N HIS A 54 -8.02 -4.52 6.34
CA HIS A 54 -8.01 -3.62 7.48
C HIS A 54 -9.33 -3.75 8.24
N ASN A 55 -9.29 -4.15 9.51
CA ASN A 55 -10.47 -4.29 10.36
C ASN A 55 -11.60 -5.03 9.64
N LYS A 56 -11.30 -6.22 9.07
CA LYS A 56 -12.23 -7.08 8.30
C LYS A 56 -12.76 -6.46 7.00
N LYS A 57 -12.16 -5.39 6.51
CA LYS A 57 -12.51 -4.76 5.24
C LYS A 57 -11.37 -4.98 4.23
N PRO A 58 -11.62 -5.66 3.11
CA PRO A 58 -10.63 -5.79 2.04
C PRO A 58 -10.16 -4.42 1.54
N THR A 59 -8.86 -4.27 1.34
CA THR A 59 -8.26 -3.07 0.79
C THR A 59 -7.80 -3.34 -0.65
N GLY A 60 -8.02 -2.36 -1.56
CA GLY A 60 -7.37 -2.39 -2.87
C GLY A 60 -5.91 -1.93 -2.78
N TRP A 61 -5.13 -2.17 -3.82
CA TRP A 61 -3.78 -1.64 -3.93
C TRP A 61 -3.80 -0.09 -3.99
N ILE A 62 -3.16 0.55 -3.01
CA ILE A 62 -2.87 1.99 -2.99
C ILE A 62 -1.52 2.14 -2.29
N ALA A 63 -0.65 3.04 -2.79
CA ALA A 63 0.70 3.21 -2.26
C ALA A 63 0.72 3.50 -0.75
N ALA A 64 -0.18 4.33 -0.25
CA ALA A 64 -0.31 4.65 1.16
C ALA A 64 -1.78 4.89 1.55
N ARG A 65 -2.10 4.65 2.82
CA ARG A 65 -3.43 4.88 3.42
C ARG A 65 -3.29 5.56 4.76
N GLN A 66 -4.29 6.36 5.11
CA GLN A 66 -4.42 6.94 6.43
C GLN A 66 -5.67 6.41 7.12
N TYR A 67 -5.57 6.19 8.42
CA TYR A 67 -6.64 5.71 9.27
C TYR A 67 -6.64 6.49 10.59
N PRO A 68 -7.79 6.68 11.26
CA PRO A 68 -7.82 7.24 12.61
C PRO A 68 -6.86 6.49 13.55
N ALA A 69 -6.21 7.20 14.47
CA ALA A 69 -5.38 6.58 15.50
C ALA A 69 -6.19 5.59 16.36
N GLY A 70 -5.53 4.61 16.98
CA GLY A 70 -6.15 3.61 17.84
C GLY A 70 -5.81 2.17 17.46
N GLU A 71 -6.56 1.21 18.01
CA GLU A 71 -6.37 -0.22 17.75
C GLU A 71 -6.81 -0.63 16.36
N HIS A 72 -5.92 -1.32 15.64
CA HIS A 72 -6.19 -1.83 14.30
C HIS A 72 -5.72 -3.26 14.11
N ASP A 73 -6.44 -3.96 13.24
CA ASP A 73 -6.14 -5.30 12.75
C ASP A 73 -5.78 -5.20 11.25
N LEU A 74 -4.48 -5.31 10.96
CA LEU A 74 -3.92 -5.17 9.62
C LEU A 74 -3.45 -6.53 9.11
N TRP A 75 -4.06 -7.04 8.04
CA TRP A 75 -3.55 -8.19 7.32
C TRP A 75 -2.76 -7.73 6.09
N VAL A 76 -1.53 -8.16 6.04
CA VAL A 76 -0.55 -7.80 5.02
C VAL A 76 -0.24 -9.02 4.17
N LYS A 77 -0.26 -8.84 2.87
CA LYS A 77 0.20 -9.81 1.90
C LYS A 77 1.60 -9.42 1.43
N ALA A 78 2.52 -10.36 1.52
CA ALA A 78 3.85 -10.25 0.95
C ALA A 78 3.96 -11.19 -0.25
N THR A 79 4.56 -10.72 -1.33
CA THR A 79 4.74 -11.50 -2.55
C THR A 79 6.17 -11.38 -3.07
N TYR A 80 6.67 -12.45 -3.64
CA TYR A 80 7.97 -12.54 -4.28
C TYR A 80 7.87 -13.27 -5.60
N GLN A 81 8.54 -12.79 -6.63
CA GLN A 81 8.59 -13.43 -7.95
C GLN A 81 9.93 -13.15 -8.63
N ASN A 82 10.57 -14.19 -9.17
CA ASN A 82 11.66 -14.03 -10.12
C ASN A 82 11.10 -13.83 -11.53
N VAL A 83 11.46 -12.73 -12.16
CA VAL A 83 11.02 -12.41 -13.52
C VAL A 83 11.64 -13.41 -14.50
N GLY A 84 10.80 -13.97 -15.39
CA GLY A 84 11.26 -14.96 -16.39
C GLY A 84 11.40 -16.40 -15.89
N VAL A 85 11.21 -16.66 -14.59
CA VAL A 85 11.23 -18.01 -14.02
C VAL A 85 9.79 -18.49 -13.80
N LEU A 86 9.40 -19.54 -14.51
CA LEU A 86 8.07 -20.15 -14.37
C LEU A 86 7.86 -20.66 -12.95
N HIS A 87 6.63 -20.48 -12.43
CA HIS A 87 6.23 -20.94 -11.09
C HIS A 87 7.07 -20.37 -9.94
N SER A 88 7.77 -19.24 -10.15
CA SER A 88 8.56 -18.59 -9.10
C SER A 88 7.73 -17.75 -8.13
N TYR A 89 6.48 -17.45 -8.45
CA TYR A 89 5.62 -16.63 -7.59
C TYR A 89 5.36 -17.32 -6.25
N ARG A 90 5.62 -16.59 -5.18
CA ARG A 90 5.44 -17.00 -3.78
C ARG A 90 4.70 -15.92 -3.02
N GLU A 91 4.01 -16.31 -1.97
CA GLU A 91 3.29 -15.38 -1.11
C GLU A 91 3.29 -15.82 0.35
N ALA A 92 3.13 -14.84 1.24
CA ALA A 92 2.95 -15.04 2.66
C ALA A 92 1.94 -14.01 3.19
N TYR A 93 1.32 -14.33 4.31
CA TYR A 93 0.35 -13.48 4.99
C TYR A 93 0.77 -13.27 6.43
N VAL A 94 0.80 -12.01 6.88
CA VAL A 94 1.12 -11.64 8.25
C VAL A 94 0.03 -10.73 8.81
N ASN A 95 -0.16 -10.77 10.12
CA ASN A 95 -1.17 -9.99 10.81
C ASN A 95 -0.53 -9.12 11.89
N PHE A 96 -0.80 -7.81 11.85
CA PHE A 96 -0.42 -6.86 12.88
C PHE A 96 -1.67 -6.40 13.61
N LYS A 97 -1.73 -6.70 14.92
CA LYS A 97 -2.75 -6.16 15.83
C LYS A 97 -2.05 -5.28 16.83
N MET A 98 -2.23 -3.98 16.69
CA MET A 98 -1.56 -3.02 17.56
C MET A 98 -2.33 -1.71 17.64
N ASP A 99 -2.01 -0.92 18.66
CA ASP A 99 -2.46 0.45 18.82
C ASP A 99 -1.52 1.39 18.07
N PHE A 100 -2.09 2.17 17.15
CA PHE A 100 -1.35 3.12 16.33
C PHE A 100 -1.53 4.54 16.88
N PRO A 101 -0.45 5.19 17.32
CA PRO A 101 -0.51 6.56 17.80
C PRO A 101 -0.86 7.55 16.70
N GLU A 102 -1.48 8.66 17.08
CA GLU A 102 -1.69 9.82 16.22
C GLU A 102 -0.35 10.34 15.69
N GLY A 103 -0.33 10.73 14.42
CA GLY A 103 0.87 11.22 13.74
C GLY A 103 1.83 10.11 13.31
N GLY A 104 1.58 8.86 13.66
CA GLY A 104 2.41 7.73 13.25
C GLY A 104 2.48 7.61 11.73
N ASN A 105 3.70 7.53 11.17
CA ASN A 105 3.94 7.41 9.73
C ASN A 105 4.81 6.21 9.45
N TYR A 106 4.20 5.14 8.97
CA TYR A 106 4.82 3.83 8.85
C TYR A 106 4.92 3.38 7.39
N GLN A 107 5.94 2.58 7.12
CA GLN A 107 6.12 1.84 5.88
C GLN A 107 6.22 0.36 6.18
N LEU A 108 5.55 -0.46 5.38
CA LEU A 108 5.78 -1.91 5.40
C LEU A 108 7.19 -2.18 4.87
N ALA A 109 7.93 -3.01 5.60
CA ALA A 109 9.28 -3.42 5.25
C ALA A 109 9.41 -4.93 5.39
N HIS A 110 10.40 -5.51 4.72
CA HIS A 110 10.63 -6.95 4.75
C HIS A 110 12.08 -7.32 4.52
N GLU A 111 12.37 -8.56 4.82
CA GLU A 111 13.62 -9.24 4.49
C GLU A 111 13.30 -10.67 4.07
N ILE A 112 13.89 -11.12 2.96
CA ILE A 112 13.75 -12.50 2.49
C ILE A 112 15.02 -13.25 2.83
N ASN A 113 14.86 -14.38 3.53
CA ASN A 113 15.96 -15.27 3.88
C ASN A 113 15.56 -16.70 3.51
N ASN A 114 16.16 -17.23 2.42
CA ASN A 114 15.82 -18.51 1.81
C ASN A 114 14.33 -18.57 1.41
N GLU A 115 13.57 -19.47 2.03
CA GLU A 115 12.15 -19.70 1.76
C GLU A 115 11.23 -18.94 2.73
N ASN A 116 11.78 -18.07 3.58
CA ASN A 116 11.01 -17.30 4.55
C ASN A 116 11.06 -15.81 4.23
N ILE A 117 9.99 -15.12 4.58
CA ILE A 117 9.91 -13.67 4.58
C ILE A 117 9.62 -13.17 6.00
N SER A 118 10.39 -12.19 6.44
CA SER A 118 10.17 -11.44 7.68
C SER A 118 9.59 -10.09 7.32
N VAL A 119 8.47 -9.72 7.92
CA VAL A 119 7.74 -8.46 7.64
C VAL A 119 7.58 -7.68 8.93
N TRP A 120 7.71 -6.36 8.86
CA TRP A 120 7.47 -5.43 9.96
C TRP A 120 6.97 -4.08 9.44
N LEU A 121 6.43 -3.28 10.34
CA LEU A 121 6.22 -1.86 10.13
C LEU A 121 7.45 -1.11 10.64
N GLN A 122 7.95 -0.16 9.86
CA GLN A 122 9.02 0.75 10.26
C GLN A 122 8.56 2.19 10.13
N ASP A 123 9.09 3.06 10.97
CA ASP A 123 8.90 4.50 10.83
C ASP A 123 9.50 4.99 9.51
N VAL A 124 8.79 5.86 8.80
CA VAL A 124 9.20 6.34 7.47
C VAL A 124 10.46 7.19 7.52
N GLU A 125 10.68 7.95 8.60
CA GLU A 125 11.80 8.87 8.71
C GLU A 125 13.04 8.20 9.32
N THR A 126 12.87 7.56 10.47
CA THR A 126 13.97 6.97 11.23
C THR A 126 14.40 5.59 10.74
N LYS A 127 13.52 4.90 10.02
CA LYS A 127 13.64 3.49 9.59
C LYS A 127 13.72 2.51 10.77
N GLU A 128 13.44 2.96 11.98
CA GLU A 128 13.34 2.08 13.13
C GLU A 128 12.09 1.20 13.06
N LYS A 129 12.21 -0.03 13.56
CA LYS A 129 11.10 -0.97 13.60
C LYS A 129 10.06 -0.49 14.61
N ALA A 130 8.84 -0.25 14.14
CA ALA A 130 7.71 0.19 14.95
C ALA A 130 6.79 -0.95 15.38
N SER A 131 6.96 -2.15 14.80
CA SER A 131 6.21 -3.36 15.17
C SER A 131 7.14 -4.53 15.47
N GLU A 132 6.58 -5.62 15.98
CA GLU A 132 7.25 -6.91 15.96
C GLU A 132 7.62 -7.33 14.53
N VAL A 133 8.64 -8.20 14.41
CA VAL A 133 9.02 -8.84 13.15
C VAL A 133 8.31 -10.17 13.05
N ILE A 134 7.45 -10.34 12.05
CA ILE A 134 6.72 -11.58 11.84
C ILE A 134 7.33 -12.34 10.67
N THR A 135 7.85 -13.54 10.93
CA THR A 135 8.45 -14.40 9.91
C THR A 135 7.48 -15.52 9.49
N LYS A 136 7.31 -15.70 8.20
CA LYS A 136 6.46 -16.73 7.59
C LYS A 136 7.16 -17.39 6.41
N PRO A 137 6.87 -18.67 6.12
CA PRO A 137 7.33 -19.30 4.89
C PRO A 137 6.65 -18.67 3.68
N LEU A 138 7.39 -18.49 2.58
CA LEU A 138 6.89 -18.11 1.28
C LEU A 138 6.32 -19.35 0.57
N ALA A 139 5.01 -19.45 0.47
CA ALA A 139 4.30 -20.56 -0.15
C ALA A 139 3.97 -20.30 -1.63
N HIS A 140 3.76 -21.35 -2.39
CA HIS A 140 3.23 -21.24 -3.75
C HIS A 140 1.79 -20.69 -3.71
N HIS A 141 1.51 -19.79 -4.64
CA HIS A 141 0.15 -19.28 -4.84
C HIS A 141 -0.76 -20.38 -5.46
N ASN A 142 -1.93 -20.59 -4.87
CA ASN A 142 -3.00 -21.36 -5.46
C ASN A 142 -4.01 -20.43 -6.15
N VAL A 143 -4.16 -20.58 -7.46
CA VAL A 143 -4.98 -19.67 -8.32
C VAL A 143 -6.44 -19.49 -7.84
N GLY A 144 -6.97 -20.43 -7.03
CA GLY A 144 -8.32 -20.37 -6.46
C GLY A 144 -8.47 -19.49 -5.21
N ASP A 145 -7.37 -18.99 -4.64
CA ASP A 145 -7.39 -18.44 -3.28
C ASP A 145 -7.81 -16.96 -3.17
N ASN A 146 -7.79 -16.17 -4.24
CA ASN A 146 -8.12 -14.74 -4.15
C ASN A 146 -9.54 -14.46 -3.62
N GLY A 147 -10.55 -15.19 -4.09
CA GLY A 147 -11.93 -15.05 -3.58
C GLY A 147 -12.05 -15.51 -2.13
N LYS A 148 -11.34 -16.57 -1.77
CA LYS A 148 -11.28 -17.11 -0.42
C LYS A 148 -10.61 -16.12 0.55
N LEU A 149 -9.52 -15.48 0.15
CA LEU A 149 -8.84 -14.47 0.96
C LEU A 149 -9.73 -13.25 1.26
N ILE A 150 -10.52 -12.78 0.28
CA ILE A 150 -11.49 -11.71 0.50
C ILE A 150 -12.54 -12.14 1.55
N GLN A 151 -13.01 -13.37 1.47
CA GLN A 151 -13.96 -13.91 2.45
C GLN A 151 -13.32 -14.06 3.84
N GLN A 152 -12.12 -14.59 3.92
CA GLN A 152 -11.34 -14.71 5.14
C GLN A 152 -11.07 -13.35 5.80
N CYS A 153 -10.73 -12.33 5.00
CA CYS A 153 -10.62 -10.96 5.50
C CYS A 153 -11.90 -10.49 6.19
N LYS A 154 -13.06 -10.66 5.54
CA LYS A 154 -14.37 -10.29 6.13
C LYS A 154 -14.69 -11.05 7.40
N GLN A 155 -14.22 -12.28 7.52
CA GLN A 155 -14.39 -13.12 8.71
C GLN A 155 -13.34 -12.83 9.78
N GLY A 156 -12.21 -12.21 9.43
CA GLY A 156 -11.07 -12.01 10.33
C GLY A 156 -10.27 -13.30 10.57
N THR A 157 -10.19 -14.16 9.56
CA THR A 157 -9.54 -15.49 9.63
C THR A 157 -8.49 -15.71 8.54
N VAL A 158 -7.90 -14.62 8.02
CA VAL A 158 -6.86 -14.68 6.97
C VAL A 158 -5.65 -15.47 7.42
#